data_fd2c0bc6a28a0c025a0a60cd9c0b0d82
#
_entry.id   fd2c0bc6a28a0c025a0a60cd9c0b0d82
#
_cell.length_a   1.000
_cell.length_b   1.000
_cell.length_c   1.000
_cell.angle_alpha   90.00
_cell.angle_beta   90.00
_cell.angle_gamma   90.00
#
_symmetry.space_group_name_H-M   'P 1'
#
loop_
_entity.id
_entity.type
_entity.pdbx_description
1 polymer ?
#
loop_
_entity_poly.entity_id
_entity_poly.type
_entity_poly.pdbx_seq_one_letter_code
_entity_poly.pdbx_strand_id
1 'polypeptide(L)'
;MSNVLTGTYAIDPAHSNVEFAVKHMMITTVKGRFGDVKGTITIPEKGEPTADVTIATASIDTRTEARDTHLRSADFFDVEKFPQIRFVSTKADRTDDGWKLLGNLTIKETTRPVTLTVTEEGAGVDPWGNQKVAFSAIGKFNRTDFGLTWNAALEAGGVLVGEEVKLSIDAQLVKQAAAQDKVAA
;
A
#
# COMPACT_ATOMS: atom_id res chain seq x y z
N MET A 1 4.30 -4.60 -27.20
CA MET A 1 4.59 -3.82 -25.97
C MET A 1 5.90 -4.30 -25.42
N SER A 2 6.81 -3.40 -25.18
CA SER A 2 8.24 -3.68 -25.04
C SER A 2 8.55 -4.47 -23.75
N ASN A 3 9.45 -5.43 -23.86
CA ASN A 3 10.15 -6.19 -22.79
C ASN A 3 10.84 -5.30 -21.71
N VAL A 4 10.56 -4.02 -21.69
CA VAL A 4 11.24 -3.04 -20.84
C VAL A 4 10.88 -3.20 -19.37
N LEU A 5 9.67 -3.68 -19.08
CA LEU A 5 9.16 -3.77 -17.70
C LEU A 5 9.39 -5.13 -17.03
N THR A 6 9.85 -6.14 -17.77
CA THR A 6 10.04 -7.49 -17.19
C THR A 6 11.17 -7.49 -16.16
N GLY A 7 10.92 -8.09 -15.01
CA GLY A 7 11.92 -8.24 -13.96
C GLY A 7 11.33 -8.17 -12.55
N THR A 8 12.21 -8.25 -11.59
CA THR A 8 11.90 -8.07 -10.16
C THR A 8 12.35 -6.69 -9.73
N TYR A 9 11.49 -6.00 -9.04
CA TYR A 9 11.68 -4.61 -8.63
C TYR A 9 11.49 -4.49 -7.11
N ALA A 10 12.28 -3.64 -6.48
CA ALA A 10 12.03 -3.19 -5.11
C ALA A 10 11.38 -1.81 -5.11
N ILE A 11 10.54 -1.56 -4.12
CA ILE A 11 9.97 -0.23 -3.88
C ILE A 11 11.12 0.72 -3.49
N ASP A 12 11.15 1.89 -4.14
CA ASP A 12 12.03 3.01 -3.78
C ASP A 12 11.31 3.85 -2.71
N PRO A 13 11.70 3.77 -1.42
CA PRO A 13 10.97 4.45 -0.35
C PRO A 13 11.09 5.97 -0.41
N ALA A 14 12.12 6.49 -1.08
CA ALA A 14 12.31 7.94 -1.23
C ALA A 14 11.32 8.57 -2.23
N HIS A 15 10.80 7.77 -3.15
CA HIS A 15 9.92 8.22 -4.23
C HIS A 15 8.60 7.44 -4.26
N SER A 16 8.22 6.82 -3.14
CA SER A 16 6.95 6.10 -3.02
C SER A 16 6.17 6.63 -1.84
N ASN A 17 4.85 6.65 -1.98
CA ASN A 17 3.95 7.18 -0.97
C ASN A 17 2.69 6.31 -0.87
N VAL A 18 2.27 5.97 0.34
CA VAL A 18 1.02 5.28 0.61
C VAL A 18 0.15 6.20 1.46
N GLU A 19 -0.83 6.81 0.84
CA GLU A 19 -1.79 7.71 1.49
C GLU A 19 -3.12 7.00 1.75
N PHE A 20 -3.78 7.45 2.80
CA PHE A 20 -5.15 7.08 3.10
C PHE A 20 -6.01 8.31 3.42
N ALA A 21 -7.32 8.16 3.21
CA ALA A 21 -8.30 9.19 3.51
C ALA A 21 -9.54 8.59 4.17
N VAL A 22 -10.00 9.21 5.26
CA VAL A 22 -11.18 8.77 6.03
C VAL A 22 -12.07 9.97 6.33
N LYS A 23 -13.40 9.79 6.27
CA LYS A 23 -14.35 10.83 6.68
C LYS A 23 -14.33 11.02 8.19
N HIS A 24 -14.33 12.29 8.62
CA HIS A 24 -14.47 12.72 10.00
C HIS A 24 -15.79 13.48 10.15
N MET A 25 -16.64 13.02 11.07
CA MET A 25 -17.99 13.52 11.29
C MET A 25 -18.86 13.55 10.02
N MET A 26 -18.49 12.80 8.98
CA MET A 26 -19.07 12.84 7.63
C MET A 26 -19.00 14.22 6.92
N ILE A 27 -18.32 15.19 7.51
CA ILE A 27 -18.18 16.59 7.02
C ILE A 27 -16.84 16.78 6.32
N THR A 28 -15.74 16.46 7.01
CA THR A 28 -14.38 16.67 6.50
C THR A 28 -13.69 15.35 6.16
N THR A 29 -12.52 15.43 5.54
CA THR A 29 -11.69 14.26 5.24
C THR A 29 -10.35 14.41 5.93
N VAL A 30 -10.03 13.48 6.81
CA VAL A 30 -8.70 13.33 7.37
C VAL A 30 -7.87 12.51 6.40
N LYS A 31 -6.69 13.02 6.06
CA LYS A 31 -5.69 12.31 5.26
C LYS A 31 -4.48 11.99 6.12
N GLY A 32 -3.87 10.87 5.84
CA GLY A 32 -2.61 10.47 6.44
C GLY A 32 -1.82 9.62 5.45
N ARG A 33 -0.60 9.29 5.84
CA ARG A 33 0.31 8.47 5.05
C ARG A 33 1.10 7.51 5.95
N PHE A 34 1.73 6.53 5.31
CA PHE A 34 2.75 5.70 5.93
C PHE A 34 4.09 6.00 5.27
N GLY A 35 5.11 6.31 6.07
CA GLY A 35 6.43 6.72 5.60
C GLY A 35 7.45 5.58 5.44
N ASP A 36 7.19 4.38 5.97
CA ASP A 36 8.07 3.21 5.83
C ASP A 36 7.33 2.08 5.12
N VAL A 37 7.57 2.00 3.81
CA VAL A 37 6.96 1.02 2.90
C VAL A 37 8.08 0.28 2.19
N LYS A 38 8.02 -1.04 2.19
CA LYS A 38 8.98 -1.95 1.53
C LYS A 38 8.21 -3.01 0.77
N GLY A 39 8.80 -3.52 -0.29
CA GLY A 39 8.19 -4.60 -1.02
C GLY A 39 8.89 -4.93 -2.31
N THR A 40 8.43 -6.04 -2.88
CA THR A 40 8.93 -6.56 -4.14
C THR A 40 7.76 -6.74 -5.09
N ILE A 41 7.94 -6.24 -6.30
CA ILE A 41 7.01 -6.43 -7.41
C ILE A 41 7.74 -7.22 -8.50
N THR A 42 7.16 -8.32 -8.95
CA THR A 42 7.70 -9.10 -10.06
C THR A 42 6.78 -8.99 -11.25
N ILE A 43 7.33 -8.55 -12.36
CA ILE A 43 6.63 -8.43 -13.65
C ILE A 43 7.25 -9.50 -14.56
N PRO A 44 6.57 -10.64 -14.77
CA PRO A 44 7.10 -11.74 -15.59
C PRO A 44 6.98 -11.41 -17.08
N GLU A 45 7.75 -12.11 -17.90
CA GLU A 45 7.65 -12.01 -19.37
C GLU A 45 6.28 -12.49 -19.87
N LYS A 46 5.74 -13.49 -19.20
CA LYS A 46 4.42 -14.06 -19.45
C LYS A 46 3.71 -14.32 -18.12
N GLY A 47 2.42 -14.03 -18.07
CA GLY A 47 1.62 -14.23 -16.87
C GLY A 47 1.32 -12.93 -16.12
N GLU A 48 0.89 -13.07 -14.90
CA GLU A 48 0.41 -11.97 -14.07
C GLU A 48 1.54 -11.40 -13.20
N PRO A 49 1.63 -10.06 -13.05
CA PRO A 49 2.52 -9.46 -12.09
C PRO A 49 2.12 -9.82 -10.66
N THR A 50 3.12 -9.91 -9.80
CA THR A 50 2.92 -10.17 -8.37
C THR A 50 3.50 -9.05 -7.53
N ALA A 51 2.89 -8.80 -6.37
CA ALA A 51 3.31 -7.81 -5.39
C ALA A 51 3.28 -8.40 -3.99
N ASP A 52 4.34 -8.19 -3.22
CA ASP A 52 4.44 -8.47 -1.79
C ASP A 52 4.96 -7.22 -1.10
N VAL A 53 4.10 -6.53 -0.37
CA VAL A 53 4.37 -5.22 0.21
C VAL A 53 4.13 -5.24 1.70
N THR A 54 5.05 -4.67 2.44
CA THR A 54 4.99 -4.50 3.89
C THR A 54 5.08 -3.02 4.25
N ILE A 55 4.24 -2.59 5.17
CA ILE A 55 4.16 -1.20 5.65
C ILE A 55 4.36 -1.23 7.16
N ALA A 56 5.30 -0.45 7.68
CA ALA A 56 5.48 -0.30 9.12
C ALA A 56 4.32 0.51 9.72
N THR A 57 3.52 -0.07 10.61
CA THR A 57 2.34 0.58 11.20
C THR A 57 2.72 1.82 12.01
N ALA A 58 3.88 1.81 12.68
CA ALA A 58 4.38 2.94 13.46
C ALA A 58 4.74 4.17 12.60
N SER A 59 4.91 4.00 11.27
CA SER A 59 5.23 5.09 10.33
C SER A 59 4.04 5.96 9.95
N ILE A 60 2.86 5.73 10.55
CA ILE A 60 1.65 6.52 10.30
C ILE A 60 1.87 7.98 10.68
N ASP A 61 1.48 8.88 9.79
CA ASP A 61 1.60 10.33 9.93
C ASP A 61 0.34 11.01 9.36
N THR A 62 -0.42 11.68 10.20
CA THR A 62 -1.58 12.49 9.82
C THR A 62 -1.32 13.99 10.06
N ARG A 63 -0.07 14.39 10.32
CA ARG A 63 0.35 15.75 10.65
C ARG A 63 -0.25 16.27 11.95
N THR A 64 -0.65 15.39 12.86
CA THR A 64 -1.20 15.74 14.18
C THR A 64 -0.75 14.70 15.18
N GLU A 65 0.27 15.03 16.00
CA GLU A 65 0.93 14.08 16.91
C GLU A 65 -0.04 13.38 17.88
N ALA A 66 -1.00 14.11 18.45
CA ALA A 66 -1.98 13.51 19.36
C ALA A 66 -2.84 12.45 18.66
N ARG A 67 -3.20 12.67 17.40
CA ARG A 67 -3.94 11.69 16.59
C ARG A 67 -3.05 10.52 16.21
N ASP A 68 -1.83 10.76 15.81
CA ASP A 68 -0.87 9.72 15.40
C ASP A 68 -0.54 8.81 16.58
N THR A 69 -0.38 9.38 17.79
CA THR A 69 -0.21 8.60 19.03
C THR A 69 -1.43 7.71 19.30
N HIS A 70 -2.65 8.23 19.13
CA HIS A 70 -3.88 7.43 19.30
C HIS A 70 -4.00 6.35 18.23
N LEU A 71 -3.67 6.65 16.97
CA LEU A 71 -3.68 5.65 15.90
C LEU A 71 -2.67 4.52 16.14
N ARG A 72 -1.54 4.79 16.78
CA ARG A 72 -0.54 3.77 17.16
C ARG A 72 -0.96 2.91 18.35
N SER A 73 -1.91 3.39 19.17
CA SER A 73 -2.36 2.69 20.39
C SER A 73 -3.19 1.44 20.10
N ALA A 74 -3.52 0.70 21.18
CA ALA A 74 -4.36 -0.50 21.13
C ALA A 74 -5.78 -0.26 20.60
N ASP A 75 -6.29 0.98 20.67
CA ASP A 75 -7.58 1.36 20.11
C ASP A 75 -7.63 1.23 18.59
N PHE A 76 -6.46 1.32 17.92
CA PHE A 76 -6.35 1.23 16.46
C PHE A 76 -5.34 0.17 16.04
N PHE A 77 -4.12 0.57 15.66
CA PHE A 77 -3.15 -0.35 15.05
C PHE A 77 -2.42 -1.23 16.05
N ASP A 78 -2.31 -0.81 17.33
CA ASP A 78 -1.56 -1.56 18.35
C ASP A 78 -0.15 -1.93 17.84
N VAL A 79 0.63 -0.90 17.49
CA VAL A 79 1.86 -1.05 16.70
C VAL A 79 2.94 -1.87 17.37
N GLU A 80 2.93 -1.98 18.70
CA GLU A 80 3.86 -2.81 19.45
C GLU A 80 3.56 -4.30 19.25
N LYS A 81 2.28 -4.66 19.15
CA LYS A 81 1.84 -6.04 18.92
C LYS A 81 1.77 -6.37 17.42
N PHE A 82 1.39 -5.40 16.60
CA PHE A 82 1.21 -5.54 15.16
C PHE A 82 2.05 -4.52 14.39
N PRO A 83 3.37 -4.71 14.30
CA PRO A 83 4.28 -3.71 13.74
C PRO A 83 4.14 -3.52 12.22
N GLN A 84 3.36 -4.36 11.54
CA GLN A 84 3.29 -4.37 10.09
C GLN A 84 1.87 -4.56 9.56
N ILE A 85 1.57 -3.85 8.45
CA ILE A 85 0.51 -4.16 7.52
C ILE A 85 1.16 -4.88 6.34
N ARG A 86 0.53 -5.92 5.77
CA ARG A 86 1.04 -6.63 4.60
C ARG A 86 -0.01 -6.75 3.51
N PHE A 87 0.40 -6.56 2.27
CA PHE A 87 -0.41 -6.84 1.09
C PHE A 87 0.31 -7.83 0.19
N VAL A 88 -0.36 -8.92 -0.17
CA VAL A 88 0.15 -9.92 -1.10
C VAL A 88 -0.85 -10.11 -2.22
N SER A 89 -0.46 -9.83 -3.45
CA SER A 89 -1.34 -10.01 -4.61
C SER A 89 -1.66 -11.49 -4.83
N THR A 90 -2.89 -11.75 -5.27
CA THR A 90 -3.39 -13.11 -5.58
C THR A 90 -3.82 -13.24 -7.02
N LYS A 91 -4.15 -12.13 -7.68
CA LYS A 91 -4.55 -12.07 -9.08
C LYS A 91 -4.31 -10.68 -9.67
N ALA A 92 -3.96 -10.62 -10.94
CA ALA A 92 -3.79 -9.36 -11.66
C ALA A 92 -4.43 -9.46 -13.05
N ASP A 93 -5.56 -8.81 -13.24
CA ASP A 93 -6.23 -8.71 -14.53
C ASP A 93 -5.73 -7.46 -15.28
N ARG A 94 -5.29 -7.63 -16.53
CA ARG A 94 -4.86 -6.50 -17.38
C ARG A 94 -6.04 -5.60 -17.72
N THR A 95 -5.82 -4.29 -17.70
CA THR A 95 -6.74 -3.25 -18.16
C THR A 95 -6.07 -2.42 -19.27
N ASP A 96 -6.76 -1.45 -19.84
CA ASP A 96 -6.22 -0.60 -20.91
C ASP A 96 -5.03 0.24 -20.39
N ASP A 97 -5.12 0.75 -19.17
CA ASP A 97 -4.14 1.67 -18.58
C ASP A 97 -3.21 1.02 -17.52
N GLY A 98 -3.37 -0.28 -17.26
CA GLY A 98 -2.59 -0.94 -16.22
C GLY A 98 -3.20 -2.26 -15.77
N TRP A 99 -3.56 -2.38 -14.49
CA TRP A 99 -3.97 -3.63 -13.87
C TRP A 99 -5.08 -3.44 -12.83
N LYS A 100 -5.97 -4.41 -12.75
CA LYS A 100 -6.83 -4.61 -11.58
C LYS A 100 -6.18 -5.68 -10.72
N LEU A 101 -5.57 -5.26 -9.62
CA LEU A 101 -4.78 -6.12 -8.74
C LEU A 101 -5.63 -6.53 -7.53
N LEU A 102 -5.96 -7.80 -7.43
CA LEU A 102 -6.58 -8.39 -6.24
C LEU A 102 -5.47 -8.94 -5.34
N GLY A 103 -5.57 -8.69 -4.04
CA GLY A 103 -4.62 -9.21 -3.06
C GLY A 103 -5.21 -9.33 -1.67
N ASN A 104 -4.51 -10.06 -0.83
CA ASN A 104 -4.80 -10.22 0.58
C ASN A 104 -4.13 -9.09 1.36
N LEU A 105 -4.94 -8.20 1.93
CA LEU A 105 -4.49 -7.19 2.89
C LEU A 105 -4.61 -7.76 4.31
N THR A 106 -3.52 -7.70 5.06
CA THR A 106 -3.48 -8.10 6.47
C THR A 106 -3.23 -6.86 7.33
N ILE A 107 -4.17 -6.57 8.22
CA ILE A 107 -4.03 -5.54 9.26
C ILE A 107 -4.31 -6.19 10.60
N LYS A 108 -3.41 -6.04 11.54
CA LYS A 108 -3.43 -6.78 12.82
C LYS A 108 -3.48 -8.30 12.57
N GLU A 109 -4.48 -8.98 13.09
CA GLU A 109 -4.67 -10.44 12.94
C GLU A 109 -5.61 -10.79 11.77
N THR A 110 -6.18 -9.78 11.10
CA THR A 110 -7.24 -10.00 10.11
C THR A 110 -6.72 -9.82 8.70
N THR A 111 -6.99 -10.80 7.86
CA THR A 111 -6.70 -10.77 6.41
C THR A 111 -8.00 -10.74 5.62
N ARG A 112 -8.11 -9.80 4.68
CA ARG A 112 -9.26 -9.67 3.76
C ARG A 112 -8.78 -9.38 2.34
N PRO A 113 -9.54 -9.81 1.32
CA PRO A 113 -9.25 -9.43 -0.05
C PRO A 113 -9.54 -7.94 -0.30
N VAL A 114 -8.60 -7.27 -0.95
CA VAL A 114 -8.74 -5.88 -1.38
C VAL A 114 -8.33 -5.78 -2.84
N THR A 115 -9.05 -4.99 -3.60
CA THR A 115 -8.75 -4.71 -5.01
C THR A 115 -8.15 -3.32 -5.15
N LEU A 116 -7.03 -3.23 -5.88
CA LEU A 116 -6.40 -1.99 -6.29
C LEU A 116 -6.55 -1.82 -7.81
N THR A 117 -6.91 -0.63 -8.25
CA THR A 117 -6.79 -0.22 -9.64
C THR A 117 -5.41 0.42 -9.80
N VAL A 118 -4.56 -0.19 -10.59
CA VAL A 118 -3.16 0.18 -10.80
C VAL A 118 -3.00 0.75 -12.20
N THR A 119 -2.38 1.92 -12.31
CA THR A 119 -2.06 2.59 -13.59
C THR A 119 -0.56 2.60 -13.80
N GLU A 120 -0.10 2.31 -15.01
CA GLU A 120 1.31 2.45 -15.41
C GLU A 120 1.59 3.92 -15.74
N GLU A 121 2.43 4.58 -14.94
CA GLU A 121 2.78 6.00 -15.13
C GLU A 121 3.97 6.18 -16.07
N GLY A 122 4.89 5.21 -16.12
CA GLY A 122 6.03 5.25 -17.03
C GLY A 122 7.22 4.46 -16.53
N ALA A 123 8.25 4.42 -17.40
CA ALA A 123 9.52 3.77 -17.11
C ALA A 123 10.68 4.59 -17.66
N GLY A 124 11.85 4.47 -17.02
CA GLY A 124 13.05 5.19 -17.43
C GLY A 124 14.31 4.61 -16.79
N VAL A 125 15.43 5.23 -17.13
CA VAL A 125 16.73 4.94 -16.53
C VAL A 125 17.23 6.21 -15.86
N ASP A 126 17.62 6.11 -14.60
CA ASP A 126 18.17 7.25 -13.87
C ASP A 126 19.62 7.55 -14.29
N PRO A 127 20.20 8.70 -13.89
CA PRO A 127 21.58 9.07 -14.27
C PRO A 127 22.65 8.08 -13.80
N TRP A 128 22.33 7.18 -12.88
CA TRP A 128 23.25 6.15 -12.37
C TRP A 128 23.06 4.79 -13.05
N GLY A 129 22.17 4.72 -14.06
CA GLY A 129 21.92 3.50 -14.84
C GLY A 129 20.87 2.55 -14.24
N ASN A 130 20.17 2.92 -13.18
CA ASN A 130 19.13 2.08 -12.61
C ASN A 130 17.86 2.17 -13.46
N GLN A 131 17.31 1.02 -13.84
CA GLN A 131 16.00 0.94 -14.47
C GLN A 131 14.91 1.17 -13.42
N LYS A 132 14.03 2.13 -13.72
CA LYS A 132 12.92 2.51 -12.85
C LYS A 132 11.59 2.39 -13.58
N VAL A 133 10.55 2.07 -12.85
CA VAL A 133 9.16 2.09 -13.33
C VAL A 133 8.29 2.71 -12.25
N ALA A 134 7.28 3.46 -12.66
CA ALA A 134 6.34 4.12 -11.76
C ALA A 134 4.91 3.63 -12.01
N PHE A 135 4.18 3.46 -10.91
CA PHE A 135 2.78 3.11 -10.89
C PHE A 135 2.04 4.00 -9.90
N SER A 136 0.80 4.35 -10.24
CA SER A 136 -0.18 4.81 -9.27
C SER A 136 -1.19 3.71 -8.99
N ALA A 137 -1.77 3.70 -7.79
CA ALA A 137 -2.83 2.78 -7.46
C ALA A 137 -3.87 3.43 -6.54
N ILE A 138 -5.13 3.11 -6.76
CA ILE A 138 -6.23 3.51 -5.89
C ILE A 138 -7.02 2.28 -5.44
N GLY A 139 -7.58 2.37 -4.24
CA GLY A 139 -8.42 1.32 -3.68
C GLY A 139 -9.24 1.83 -2.51
N LYS A 140 -10.02 0.93 -1.93
CA LYS A 140 -10.77 1.20 -0.71
C LYS A 140 -11.08 -0.08 0.05
N PHE A 141 -11.27 0.05 1.34
CA PHE A 141 -11.73 -1.02 2.21
C PHE A 141 -12.49 -0.45 3.41
N ASN A 142 -13.20 -1.30 4.14
CA ASN A 142 -13.83 -0.93 5.40
C ASN A 142 -12.89 -1.28 6.56
N ARG A 143 -12.52 -0.29 7.38
CA ARG A 143 -11.59 -0.47 8.50
C ARG A 143 -12.11 -1.42 9.58
N THR A 144 -13.44 -1.47 9.76
CA THR A 144 -14.05 -2.34 10.78
C THR A 144 -13.93 -3.82 10.43
N ASP A 145 -13.81 -4.17 9.13
CA ASP A 145 -13.54 -5.55 8.69
C ASP A 145 -12.18 -6.07 9.13
N PHE A 146 -11.28 -5.18 9.58
CA PHE A 146 -9.94 -5.49 10.10
C PHE A 146 -9.81 -5.28 11.61
N GLY A 147 -10.94 -5.13 12.32
CA GLY A 147 -10.94 -4.92 13.75
C GLY A 147 -10.53 -3.51 14.21
N LEU A 148 -10.44 -2.53 13.29
CA LEU A 148 -10.22 -1.11 13.62
C LEU A 148 -11.58 -0.46 13.92
N THR A 149 -12.19 -0.82 15.04
CA THR A 149 -13.60 -0.51 15.35
C THR A 149 -13.81 0.71 16.23
N TRP A 150 -12.72 1.27 16.80
CA TRP A 150 -12.86 2.43 17.68
C TRP A 150 -13.64 3.55 17.00
N ASN A 151 -14.58 4.15 17.74
CA ASN A 151 -15.37 5.29 17.30
C ASN A 151 -15.95 6.02 18.52
N ALA A 152 -16.49 7.21 18.30
CA ALA A 152 -17.28 7.95 19.27
C ALA A 152 -18.62 8.35 18.65
N ALA A 153 -19.71 8.18 19.41
CA ALA A 153 -21.02 8.64 19.02
C ALA A 153 -21.08 10.18 19.15
N LEU A 154 -21.77 10.83 18.21
CA LEU A 154 -22.00 12.27 18.24
C LEU A 154 -23.35 12.57 18.87
N GLU A 155 -23.45 13.65 19.65
CA GLU A 155 -24.71 14.06 20.30
C GLU A 155 -25.84 14.31 19.28
N ALA A 156 -25.49 14.83 18.10
CA ALA A 156 -26.44 15.05 17.02
C ALA A 156 -26.77 13.81 16.20
N GLY A 157 -26.29 12.64 16.62
CA GLY A 157 -26.37 11.38 15.87
C GLY A 157 -25.25 11.20 14.87
N GLY A 158 -24.91 9.93 14.55
CA GLY A 158 -23.81 9.56 13.68
C GLY A 158 -22.53 9.22 14.43
N VAL A 159 -21.42 9.12 13.69
CA VAL A 159 -20.14 8.65 14.20
C VAL A 159 -19.02 9.64 13.89
N LEU A 160 -18.01 9.66 14.77
CA LEU A 160 -16.87 10.55 14.64
C LEU A 160 -15.98 10.18 13.45
N VAL A 161 -15.71 8.89 13.25
CA VAL A 161 -14.81 8.37 12.21
C VAL A 161 -15.57 7.46 11.27
N GLY A 162 -15.51 7.75 9.97
CA GLY A 162 -16.10 6.92 8.93
C GLY A 162 -15.44 5.53 8.86
N GLU A 163 -16.14 4.58 8.26
CA GLU A 163 -15.65 3.20 8.15
C GLU A 163 -14.86 2.97 6.86
N GLU A 164 -15.25 3.61 5.75
CA GLU A 164 -14.54 3.49 4.48
C GLU A 164 -13.21 4.22 4.53
N VAL A 165 -12.14 3.49 4.24
CA VAL A 165 -10.79 4.02 4.03
C VAL A 165 -10.51 4.00 2.53
N LYS A 166 -10.17 5.15 1.96
CA LYS A 166 -9.69 5.28 0.58
C LYS A 166 -8.17 5.27 0.57
N LEU A 167 -7.59 4.53 -0.37
CA LEU A 167 -6.15 4.45 -0.59
C LEU A 167 -5.76 5.20 -1.86
N SER A 168 -4.63 5.90 -1.81
CA SER A 168 -3.94 6.49 -2.95
C SER A 168 -2.46 6.19 -2.81
N ILE A 169 -1.88 5.53 -3.79
CA ILE A 169 -0.51 5.02 -3.76
C ILE A 169 0.21 5.53 -4.99
N ASP A 170 1.38 6.12 -4.79
CA ASP A 170 2.35 6.41 -5.83
C ASP A 170 3.60 5.58 -5.53
N ALA A 171 4.01 4.73 -6.45
CA ALA A 171 5.12 3.83 -6.26
C ALA A 171 6.15 3.96 -7.39
N GLN A 172 7.35 4.36 -7.03
CA GLN A 172 8.52 4.22 -7.90
C GLN A 172 9.26 2.94 -7.50
N LEU A 173 9.58 2.13 -8.48
CA LEU A 173 10.23 0.84 -8.31
C LEU A 173 11.60 0.85 -8.99
N VAL A 174 12.57 0.22 -8.38
CA VAL A 174 13.93 0.06 -8.93
C VAL A 174 14.14 -1.41 -9.26
N LYS A 175 14.56 -1.67 -10.51
CA LYS A 175 14.84 -3.02 -10.95
C LYS A 175 15.99 -3.63 -10.16
N GLN A 176 15.78 -4.82 -9.65
CA GLN A 176 16.79 -5.58 -8.96
C GLN A 176 17.69 -6.30 -9.98
N ALA A 177 18.99 -6.40 -9.68
CA ALA A 177 19.85 -7.29 -10.44
C ALA A 177 19.30 -8.72 -10.34
N ALA A 178 19.33 -9.47 -11.45
CA ALA A 178 19.01 -10.90 -11.41
C ALA A 178 19.89 -11.56 -10.35
N ALA A 179 19.28 -12.36 -9.46
CA ALA A 179 20.04 -13.16 -8.52
C ALA A 179 20.97 -14.04 -9.37
N GLN A 180 22.28 -13.80 -9.28
CA GLN A 180 23.25 -14.75 -9.84
C GLN A 180 23.12 -16.01 -9.00
N ASP A 181 22.61 -17.09 -9.61
CA ASP A 181 22.73 -18.41 -9.04
C ASP A 181 24.21 -18.63 -8.72
N LYS A 182 24.53 -18.58 -7.43
CA LYS A 182 25.82 -19.09 -6.97
C LYS A 182 25.77 -20.59 -7.20
N VAL A 183 26.19 -21.02 -8.39
CA VAL A 183 26.59 -22.40 -8.61
C VAL A 183 27.79 -22.63 -7.69
N ALA A 184 27.53 -23.36 -6.60
CA ALA A 184 28.60 -23.88 -5.75
C ALA A 184 29.43 -24.82 -6.59
N ALA A 185 30.71 -24.50 -6.76
CA ALA A 185 31.71 -25.38 -7.24
C ALA A 185 32.22 -26.28 -6.11
#